data_5e96a05c9c5b32554ecdcdf4787a97fc
#
_entry.id   5e96a05c9c5b32554ecdcdf4787a97fc
#
_cell.length_a   1.000
_cell.length_b   1.000
_cell.length_c   1.000
_cell.angle_alpha   90.00
_cell.angle_beta   90.00
_cell.angle_gamma   90.00
#
_symmetry.space_group_name_H-M   'P 1'
#
loop_
_entity.id
_entity.type
_entity.pdbx_description
1 polymer ?
#
loop_
_entity_poly.entity_id
_entity_poly.type
_entity_poly.pdbx_seq_one_letter_code
_entity_poly.pdbx_strand_id
1 'polypeptide(L)'
;DRSKIARVFLNRLKKGMRLQSDPTVIYGLGVAFDGDLKRRHLTSDGPFNSYTRAGLPPTPICNPGASALAAVLTPAEGDWLYFVGRGDGSSQFSLDLTAHNRAVNQYQRGK
;
A
#
# COMPACT_ATOMS: atom_id res chain seq x y z
N ASP A 1 0.83 10.45 -9.36
CA ASP A 1 0.77 9.94 -7.97
C ASP A 1 1.73 8.78 -7.66
N ARG A 2 2.28 8.11 -8.68
CA ARG A 2 3.20 6.99 -8.44
C ARG A 2 4.42 7.38 -7.62
N SER A 3 5.01 8.54 -7.89
CA SER A 3 6.18 9.02 -7.14
C SER A 3 5.85 9.34 -5.70
N LYS A 4 4.64 9.84 -5.42
CA LYS A 4 4.16 10.08 -4.05
C LYS A 4 3.83 8.78 -3.32
N ILE A 5 3.22 7.81 -4.01
CA ILE A 5 2.97 6.48 -3.45
C ILE A 5 4.29 5.79 -3.10
N ALA A 6 5.28 5.85 -3.98
CA ALA A 6 6.61 5.32 -3.71
C ALA A 6 7.22 5.97 -2.47
N ARG A 7 7.05 7.29 -2.29
CA ARG A 7 7.53 8.00 -1.11
C ARG A 7 6.86 7.48 0.17
N VAL A 8 5.56 7.21 0.15
CA VAL A 8 4.86 6.66 1.31
C VAL A 8 5.48 5.31 1.72
N PHE A 9 5.68 4.40 0.78
CA PHE A 9 6.28 3.09 1.10
C PHE A 9 7.71 3.23 1.62
N LEU A 10 8.53 4.09 1.01
CA LEU A 10 9.90 4.33 1.50
C LEU A 10 9.90 4.92 2.91
N ASN A 11 9.00 5.86 3.20
CA ASN A 11 8.87 6.45 4.53
C ASN A 11 8.46 5.39 5.57
N ARG A 12 7.52 4.52 5.21
CA ARG A 12 7.12 3.41 6.09
C ARG A 12 8.29 2.46 6.37
N LEU A 13 9.05 2.09 5.34
CA LEU A 13 10.22 1.22 5.50
C LEU A 13 11.25 1.84 6.44
N LYS A 14 11.53 3.14 6.29
CA LYS A 14 12.45 3.86 7.17
C LYS A 14 12.02 3.87 8.63
N LYS A 15 10.70 3.91 8.87
CA LYS A 15 10.14 3.93 10.23
C LYS A 15 9.85 2.54 10.80
N GLY A 16 10.12 1.48 10.04
CA GLY A 16 9.82 0.12 10.46
C GLY A 16 8.32 -0.19 10.46
N MET A 17 7.51 0.60 9.74
CA MET A 17 6.08 0.37 9.62
C MET A 17 5.79 -0.74 8.62
N ARG A 18 4.68 -1.46 8.85
CA ARG A 18 4.18 -2.44 7.89
C ARG A 18 3.70 -1.72 6.62
N LEU A 19 3.94 -2.31 5.45
CA LEU A 19 3.55 -1.69 4.18
C LEU A 19 2.04 -1.71 3.97
N GLN A 20 1.33 -2.72 4.47
CA GLN A 20 -0.12 -2.85 4.41
C GLN A 20 -0.65 -2.72 2.98
N SER A 21 -0.11 -3.53 2.10
CA SER A 21 -0.39 -3.49 0.67
C SER A 21 -1.21 -4.71 0.26
N ASP A 22 -2.43 -4.50 -0.26
CA ASP A 22 -3.30 -5.58 -0.72
C ASP A 22 -2.64 -6.50 -1.76
N PRO A 23 -1.92 -6.00 -2.78
CA PRO A 23 -1.26 -6.86 -3.75
C PRO A 23 -0.32 -7.90 -3.16
N THR A 24 0.33 -7.63 -2.03
CA THR A 24 1.20 -8.61 -1.39
C THR A 24 0.41 -9.78 -0.81
N VAL A 25 -0.75 -9.50 -0.23
CA VAL A 25 -1.65 -10.54 0.30
C VAL A 25 -2.20 -11.39 -0.83
N ILE A 26 -2.65 -10.74 -1.90
CA ILE A 26 -3.19 -11.43 -3.08
C ILE A 26 -2.13 -12.37 -3.68
N TYR A 27 -0.89 -11.90 -3.80
CA TYR A 27 0.22 -12.75 -4.29
C TYR A 27 0.43 -13.97 -3.39
N GLY A 28 0.40 -13.78 -2.07
CA GLY A 28 0.57 -14.88 -1.12
C GLY A 28 -0.54 -15.91 -1.17
N LEU A 29 -1.78 -15.50 -1.50
CA LEU A 29 -2.90 -16.42 -1.68
C LEU A 29 -2.77 -17.26 -2.95
N GLY A 30 -2.17 -16.70 -4.00
CA GLY A 30 -2.00 -17.40 -5.26
C GLY A 30 -3.35 -17.85 -5.85
N VAL A 31 -3.43 -19.13 -6.20
CA VAL A 31 -4.66 -19.69 -6.80
C VAL A 31 -5.84 -19.75 -5.83
N ALA A 32 -5.60 -19.63 -4.53
CA ALA A 32 -6.67 -19.60 -3.53
C ALA A 32 -7.45 -18.28 -3.55
N PHE A 33 -6.92 -17.24 -4.22
CA PHE A 33 -7.61 -15.96 -4.35
C PHE A 33 -8.75 -16.08 -5.37
N ASP A 34 -9.97 -15.79 -4.92
CA ASP A 34 -11.18 -15.91 -5.74
C ASP A 34 -11.66 -14.59 -6.34
N GLY A 35 -10.85 -13.53 -6.27
CA GLY A 35 -11.20 -12.19 -6.75
C GLY A 35 -11.79 -11.29 -5.66
N ASP A 36 -11.98 -11.79 -4.46
CA ASP A 36 -12.55 -11.04 -3.34
C ASP A 36 -11.62 -11.11 -2.12
N LEU A 37 -10.97 -10.00 -1.80
CA LEU A 37 -10.06 -9.92 -0.65
C LEU A 37 -10.86 -9.67 0.61
N LYS A 38 -10.84 -10.66 1.52
CA LYS A 38 -11.61 -10.64 2.76
C LYS A 38 -10.74 -10.27 3.96
N ARG A 39 -11.39 -9.80 5.03
CA ARG A 39 -10.69 -9.46 6.27
C ARG A 39 -9.84 -10.61 6.81
N ARG A 40 -10.33 -11.85 6.72
CA ARG A 40 -9.56 -13.02 7.17
C ARG A 40 -8.24 -13.18 6.41
N HIS A 41 -8.18 -12.75 5.16
CA HIS A 41 -6.96 -12.78 4.37
C HIS A 41 -5.93 -11.78 4.90
N LEU A 42 -6.37 -10.61 5.35
CA LEU A 42 -5.50 -9.56 5.87
C LEU A 42 -4.93 -9.92 7.24
N THR A 43 -5.66 -10.67 8.05
CA THR A 43 -5.26 -11.03 9.41
C THR A 43 -4.51 -12.36 9.51
N SER A 44 -4.52 -13.14 8.45
CA SER A 44 -3.85 -14.44 8.40
C SER A 44 -2.37 -14.28 8.08
N ASP A 45 -1.49 -14.56 9.03
CA ASP A 45 -0.06 -14.36 8.83
C ASP A 45 0.50 -15.25 7.71
N GLY A 46 1.48 -14.72 6.99
CA GLY A 46 2.19 -15.42 5.92
C GLY A 46 3.37 -14.60 5.43
N PRO A 47 4.32 -15.23 4.71
CA PRO A 47 5.54 -14.55 4.27
C PRO A 47 5.30 -13.31 3.41
N PHE A 48 4.19 -13.27 2.66
CA PHE A 48 3.85 -12.16 1.77
C PHE A 48 2.82 -11.21 2.36
N ASN A 49 2.35 -11.44 3.59
CA ASN A 49 1.33 -10.57 4.17
C ASN A 49 1.97 -9.34 4.82
N SER A 50 1.93 -8.20 4.11
CA SER A 50 2.49 -6.95 4.61
C SER A 50 1.62 -6.25 5.65
N TYR A 51 0.42 -6.77 5.98
CA TYR A 51 -0.37 -6.33 7.14
C TYR A 51 0.10 -6.97 8.44
N THR A 52 0.66 -8.18 8.37
CA THR A 52 1.11 -8.92 9.56
C THR A 52 2.61 -8.90 9.73
N ARG A 53 3.38 -8.61 8.69
CA ARG A 53 4.84 -8.60 8.72
C ARG A 53 5.39 -7.27 8.23
N ALA A 54 6.37 -6.73 8.94
CA ALA A 54 7.06 -5.50 8.56
C ALA A 54 8.06 -5.76 7.44
N GLY A 55 8.39 -4.71 6.70
CA GLY A 55 9.42 -4.76 5.67
C GLY A 55 8.92 -5.24 4.32
N LEU A 56 9.87 -5.51 3.43
CA LEU A 56 9.58 -5.97 2.08
C LEU A 56 9.19 -7.44 2.06
N PRO A 57 8.35 -7.87 1.07
CA PRO A 57 8.12 -9.30 0.84
C PRO A 57 9.43 -10.06 0.55
N PRO A 58 9.45 -11.39 0.75
CA PRO A 58 10.66 -12.19 0.50
C PRO A 58 11.18 -12.11 -0.95
N THR A 59 10.27 -11.92 -1.90
CA THR A 59 10.60 -11.80 -3.33
C THR A 59 9.75 -10.70 -3.97
N PRO A 60 10.15 -10.18 -5.15
CA PRO A 60 9.24 -9.34 -5.94
C PRO A 60 7.94 -10.08 -6.26
N ILE A 61 6.84 -9.36 -6.32
CA ILE A 61 5.52 -9.93 -6.58
C ILE A 61 5.01 -9.65 -8.00
N CYS A 62 5.75 -8.86 -8.77
CA CYS A 62 5.40 -8.54 -10.15
C CYS A 62 6.62 -8.03 -10.90
N ASN A 63 6.49 -7.90 -12.22
CA ASN A 63 7.50 -7.22 -13.04
C ASN A 63 7.08 -5.76 -13.20
N PRO A 64 7.80 -4.80 -12.58
CA PRO A 64 7.40 -3.40 -12.66
C PRO A 64 7.65 -2.83 -14.05
N GLY A 65 6.76 -1.97 -14.52
CA GLY A 65 6.97 -1.20 -15.74
C GLY A 65 7.96 -0.05 -15.54
N ALA A 66 8.34 0.61 -16.62
CA ALA A 66 9.34 1.69 -16.60
C ALA A 66 8.92 2.85 -15.69
N SER A 67 7.62 3.24 -15.72
CA SER A 67 7.16 4.35 -14.89
C SER A 67 7.15 4.02 -13.39
N ALA A 68 6.87 2.76 -13.04
CA ALA A 68 6.94 2.32 -11.65
C ALA A 68 8.39 2.31 -11.14
N LEU A 69 9.34 1.83 -11.95
CA LEU A 69 10.75 1.87 -11.61
C LEU A 69 11.26 3.31 -11.46
N ALA A 70 10.89 4.19 -12.38
CA ALA A 70 11.25 5.60 -12.28
C ALA A 70 10.71 6.24 -10.99
N ALA A 71 9.48 5.91 -10.58
CA ALA A 71 8.89 6.42 -9.36
C ALA A 71 9.67 6.02 -8.10
N VAL A 72 10.22 4.79 -8.08
CA VAL A 72 11.02 4.32 -6.94
C VAL A 72 12.42 4.96 -6.94
N LEU A 73 13.03 5.13 -8.11
CA LEU A 73 14.36 5.72 -8.24
C LEU A 73 14.36 7.22 -7.95
N THR A 74 13.29 7.92 -8.31
CA THR A 74 13.13 9.36 -8.07
C THR A 74 11.77 9.65 -7.43
N PRO A 75 11.55 9.19 -6.18
CA PRO A 75 10.26 9.42 -5.52
C PRO A 75 10.07 10.90 -5.20
N ALA A 76 8.81 11.33 -5.09
CA ALA A 76 8.48 12.68 -4.66
C ALA A 76 9.01 12.94 -3.25
N GLU A 77 9.29 14.20 -2.93
CA GLU A 77 9.65 14.59 -1.57
C GLU A 77 8.39 14.78 -0.74
N GLY A 78 8.43 14.33 0.51
CA GLY A 78 7.33 14.47 1.45
C GLY A 78 7.45 13.47 2.61
N ASP A 79 6.68 13.73 3.66
CA ASP A 79 6.70 12.91 4.89
C ASP A 79 5.44 12.05 5.03
N TRP A 80 4.69 11.85 3.97
CA TRP A 80 3.44 11.09 4.01
C TRP A 80 3.69 9.64 4.42
N LEU A 81 2.79 9.13 5.25
CA LEU A 81 2.78 7.73 5.69
C LEU A 81 1.55 6.97 5.24
N TYR A 82 0.53 7.67 4.71
CA TYR A 82 -0.75 7.10 4.33
C TYR A 82 -1.24 7.68 3.00
N PHE A 83 -1.99 6.87 2.26
CA PHE A 83 -2.72 7.35 1.08
C PHE A 83 -4.02 6.55 0.91
N VAL A 84 -5.00 7.16 0.24
CA VAL A 84 -6.28 6.54 -0.09
C VAL A 84 -6.75 7.07 -1.44
N GLY A 85 -7.34 6.21 -2.25
CA GLY A 85 -7.89 6.58 -3.54
C GLY A 85 -9.11 7.49 -3.39
N ARG A 86 -9.17 8.55 -4.22
CA ARG A 86 -10.32 9.49 -4.23
C ARG A 86 -11.46 9.01 -5.11
N GLY A 87 -11.27 7.98 -5.92
CA GLY A 87 -12.27 7.46 -6.82
C GLY A 87 -12.23 8.06 -8.23
N ASP A 88 -11.32 8.99 -8.48
CA ASP A 88 -11.14 9.66 -9.78
C ASP A 88 -9.78 9.33 -10.43
N GLY A 89 -9.08 8.32 -9.91
CA GLY A 89 -7.74 7.95 -10.35
C GLY A 89 -6.62 8.64 -9.59
N SER A 90 -6.93 9.64 -8.75
CA SER A 90 -5.95 10.29 -7.88
C SER A 90 -6.03 9.74 -6.45
N SER A 91 -5.07 10.16 -5.61
CA SER A 91 -4.98 9.72 -4.22
C SER A 91 -4.85 10.90 -3.28
N GLN A 92 -5.39 10.75 -2.07
CA GLN A 92 -5.21 11.68 -0.97
C GLN A 92 -4.09 11.16 -0.07
N PHE A 93 -3.08 12.01 0.18
CA PHE A 93 -1.93 11.67 1.01
C PHE A 93 -2.04 12.32 2.38
N SER A 94 -1.61 11.60 3.42
CA SER A 94 -1.76 12.05 4.80
C SER A 94 -0.49 11.77 5.59
N LEU A 95 -0.18 12.66 6.56
CA LEU A 95 1.00 12.56 7.40
C LEU A 95 0.78 11.64 8.59
N ASP A 96 -0.46 11.54 9.08
CA ASP A 96 -0.80 10.76 10.27
C ASP A 96 -2.08 9.96 10.08
N LEU A 97 -2.35 9.05 11.02
CA LEU A 97 -3.49 8.15 10.95
C LEU A 97 -4.82 8.89 11.07
N THR A 98 -4.89 9.95 11.87
CA THR A 98 -6.11 10.74 12.04
C THR A 98 -6.55 11.37 10.73
N ALA A 99 -5.62 12.03 10.02
CA ALA A 99 -5.91 12.61 8.72
C ALA A 99 -6.26 11.52 7.68
N HIS A 100 -5.59 10.38 7.73
CA HIS A 100 -5.87 9.25 6.84
C HIS A 100 -7.28 8.71 7.07
N ASN A 101 -7.68 8.48 8.33
CA ASN A 101 -9.02 7.98 8.64
C ASN A 101 -10.11 8.95 8.20
N ARG A 102 -9.86 10.25 8.31
CA ARG A 102 -10.76 11.29 7.82
C ARG A 102 -10.94 11.20 6.31
N ALA A 103 -9.84 11.01 5.57
CA ALA A 103 -9.86 10.85 4.12
C ALA A 103 -10.55 9.55 3.71
N VAL A 104 -10.32 8.44 4.41
CA VAL A 104 -11.00 7.15 4.17
C VAL A 104 -12.52 7.33 4.31
N ASN A 105 -12.97 7.99 5.37
CA ASN A 105 -14.39 8.25 5.57
C ASN A 105 -14.97 9.11 4.44
N GLN A 106 -14.24 10.13 4.00
CA GLN A 106 -14.69 11.02 2.94
C GLN A 106 -14.78 10.32 1.58
N TYR A 107 -13.78 9.52 1.20
CA TYR A 107 -13.66 9.00 -0.17
C TYR A 107 -14.15 7.57 -0.33
N GLN A 108 -14.19 6.77 0.72
CA GLN A 108 -14.55 5.36 0.62
C GLN A 108 -15.76 4.95 1.44
N ARG A 109 -15.95 5.52 2.63
CA ARG A 109 -17.06 5.19 3.51
C ARG A 109 -18.22 6.18 3.44
N GLY A 110 -17.98 7.39 3.01
CA GLY A 110 -18.97 8.45 2.90
C GLY A 110 -19.85 8.39 1.65
N LYS A 111 -19.76 7.30 0.89
CA LYS A 111 -20.51 7.14 -0.37
C LYS A 111 -21.83 6.39 -0.17
#